data_e771805fcb1766cac8ac195f54610dab
#
_entry.id   e771805fcb1766cac8ac195f54610dab
#
_cell.length_a   1.000
_cell.length_b   1.000
_cell.length_c   1.000
_cell.angle_alpha   90.00
_cell.angle_beta   90.00
_cell.angle_gamma   90.00
#
_symmetry.space_group_name_H-M   'P 1'
#
loop_
_entity.id
_entity.type
_entity.pdbx_description
1 polymer ?
#
loop_
_entity_poly.entity_id
_entity_poly.type
_entity_poly.pdbx_seq_one_letter_code
_entity_poly.pdbx_strand_id
1 'polypeptide(L)'
;ASRLIDYSGAVSFHRKAILVNNDSWIADQYACLSHFTGNTYRQFVLNSPQNISSGEMLVYKNTFYATSGAVTDNWNYQYNGEGIYVLKEGGWNNINRYKYAAIDSLLDFLGIAIDKRDETIWAGSYGGGLLHIKPGSQFEIYKQNKLGATMGDPTSYRVAGLAFDTDNNLWISNFGSAQPLRVMKADGSWKSFTIPFALFQNAVSQIVIDNYNYKWMVSPMGNGLLCYDHGTSIDNIFDDKWRKLGIGSGNGNLPSNDVRCIAKDKNGFMWVGTSDGVGVFQCTELLFAAQGCDAVWPVVKNGNFAGFLFKGQEVRSIAVDGADRKWVATKNGVFLISADGEKIIYEF
;
A
#
# COMPACT_ATOMS: atom_id res chain seq x y z
N ALA A 1 -15.72 33.32 39.01
CA ALA A 1 -15.14 32.05 39.49
C ALA A 1 -14.43 31.36 38.31
N SER A 2 -13.14 31.07 38.43
CA SER A 2 -12.41 30.27 37.47
C SER A 2 -12.79 28.80 37.66
N ARG A 3 -13.10 28.11 36.62
CA ARG A 3 -13.42 26.70 36.61
C ARG A 3 -12.32 25.91 35.94
N LEU A 4 -11.80 24.88 36.62
CA LEU A 4 -10.92 23.90 36.01
C LEU A 4 -11.77 22.90 35.20
N ILE A 5 -11.46 22.75 33.93
CA ILE A 5 -12.04 21.75 33.05
C ILE A 5 -11.03 20.63 32.89
N ASP A 6 -11.37 19.44 33.35
CA ASP A 6 -10.54 18.26 33.31
C ASP A 6 -11.26 17.14 32.52
N TYR A 7 -10.50 16.41 31.70
CA TYR A 7 -10.95 15.21 31.02
C TYR A 7 -10.49 14.01 31.83
N SER A 8 -11.38 13.32 32.46
CA SER A 8 -11.07 12.17 33.30
C SER A 8 -10.16 11.16 32.55
N GLY A 9 -8.90 11.10 32.96
CA GLY A 9 -7.94 10.10 32.47
C GLY A 9 -7.29 10.38 31.11
N ALA A 10 -7.53 11.53 30.47
CA ALA A 10 -6.95 11.88 29.19
C ALA A 10 -5.96 13.05 29.29
N VAL A 11 -4.89 12.94 28.51
CA VAL A 11 -3.98 14.10 28.28
C VAL A 11 -4.73 15.11 27.44
N SER A 12 -4.93 16.32 27.95
CA SER A 12 -5.61 17.41 27.25
C SER A 12 -4.60 18.34 26.56
N PHE A 13 -4.91 18.76 25.34
CA PHE A 13 -4.15 19.74 24.60
C PHE A 13 -5.09 20.75 23.94
N HIS A 14 -5.58 21.68 24.76
CA HIS A 14 -6.56 22.66 24.33
C HIS A 14 -5.99 23.64 23.31
N ARG A 15 -6.68 23.80 22.19
CA ARG A 15 -6.31 24.71 21.10
C ARG A 15 -7.14 25.97 21.11
N LYS A 16 -8.44 25.85 21.37
CA LYS A 16 -9.37 26.96 21.41
C LYS A 16 -10.55 26.65 22.33
N ALA A 17 -11.02 27.63 23.04
CA ALA A 17 -12.25 27.56 23.82
C ALA A 17 -13.15 28.77 23.50
N ILE A 18 -14.45 28.54 23.46
CA ILE A 18 -15.48 29.57 23.35
C ILE A 18 -16.57 29.33 24.38
N LEU A 19 -17.17 30.42 24.85
CA LEU A 19 -18.33 30.34 25.73
C LEU A 19 -19.58 30.72 24.95
N VAL A 20 -20.60 29.87 24.99
CA VAL A 20 -21.89 30.09 24.34
C VAL A 20 -22.98 29.79 25.35
N ASN A 21 -23.82 30.77 25.71
CA ASN A 21 -24.93 30.62 26.65
C ASN A 21 -24.52 29.91 27.97
N ASN A 22 -23.42 30.32 28.59
CA ASN A 22 -22.81 29.71 29.78
C ASN A 22 -22.22 28.30 29.61
N ASP A 23 -22.27 27.72 28.44
CA ASP A 23 -21.63 26.46 28.13
C ASP A 23 -20.28 26.68 27.49
N SER A 24 -19.29 25.88 27.86
CA SER A 24 -17.94 25.96 27.28
C SER A 24 -17.77 24.90 26.17
N TRP A 25 -17.35 25.38 25.01
CA TRP A 25 -16.95 24.55 23.89
C TRP A 25 -15.44 24.61 23.74
N ILE A 26 -14.78 23.47 23.71
CA ILE A 26 -13.31 23.35 23.68
C ILE A 26 -12.90 22.48 22.49
N ALA A 27 -12.11 23.07 21.61
CA ALA A 27 -11.39 22.33 20.59
C ALA A 27 -10.06 21.84 21.18
N ASP A 28 -9.87 20.54 21.24
CA ASP A 28 -8.69 19.91 21.80
C ASP A 28 -8.03 19.03 20.72
N GLN A 29 -6.71 18.97 20.72
CA GLN A 29 -5.97 18.22 19.71
C GLN A 29 -6.20 16.70 19.81
N TYR A 30 -6.38 16.19 21.03
CA TYR A 30 -6.56 14.76 21.30
C TYR A 30 -8.00 14.39 21.66
N ALA A 31 -8.69 15.30 22.34
CA ALA A 31 -10.06 15.09 22.79
C ALA A 31 -11.13 15.63 21.82
N CYS A 32 -10.73 16.02 20.58
CA CYS A 32 -11.63 16.55 19.56
C CYS A 32 -12.41 17.80 20.02
N LEU A 33 -13.71 17.87 19.76
CA LEU A 33 -14.60 18.94 20.23
C LEU A 33 -15.36 18.47 21.48
N SER A 34 -15.23 19.22 22.55
CA SER A 34 -15.93 18.94 23.81
C SER A 34 -16.86 20.06 24.21
N HIS A 35 -18.06 19.72 24.62
CA HIS A 35 -19.09 20.61 25.12
C HIS A 35 -19.29 20.38 26.60
N PHE A 36 -19.05 21.36 27.41
CA PHE A 36 -19.22 21.35 28.87
C PHE A 36 -20.45 22.13 29.28
N THR A 37 -21.40 21.43 29.92
CA THR A 37 -22.61 21.99 30.49
C THR A 37 -22.62 21.69 31.98
N GLY A 38 -22.57 22.73 32.82
CA GLY A 38 -22.45 22.51 34.26
C GLY A 38 -21.22 21.68 34.63
N ASN A 39 -21.37 20.53 35.29
CA ASN A 39 -20.30 19.62 35.70
C ASN A 39 -20.13 18.40 34.78
N THR A 40 -20.84 18.36 33.67
CA THR A 40 -20.79 17.27 32.71
C THR A 40 -20.18 17.75 31.40
N TYR A 41 -19.59 16.83 30.65
CA TYR A 41 -19.16 17.14 29.29
C TYR A 41 -19.58 16.03 28.32
N ARG A 42 -19.78 16.43 27.08
CA ARG A 42 -19.99 15.54 25.95
C ARG A 42 -18.88 15.76 24.93
N GLN A 43 -18.23 14.70 24.55
CA GLN A 43 -17.20 14.73 23.52
C GLN A 43 -17.80 14.39 22.16
N PHE A 44 -17.43 15.16 21.15
CA PHE A 44 -17.83 14.90 19.76
C PHE A 44 -16.59 14.41 19.01
N VAL A 45 -16.55 13.11 18.82
CA VAL A 45 -15.53 12.46 18.03
C VAL A 45 -16.09 12.26 16.63
N LEU A 46 -15.37 12.73 15.62
CA LEU A 46 -15.77 12.50 14.24
C LEU A 46 -15.69 11.01 13.91
N ASN A 47 -16.69 10.51 13.20
CA ASN A 47 -16.58 9.20 12.57
C ASN A 47 -15.69 9.34 11.32
N SER A 48 -14.39 9.21 11.51
CA SER A 48 -13.35 9.37 10.48
C SER A 48 -12.10 8.60 10.87
N PRO A 49 -11.19 8.31 9.93
CA PRO A 49 -9.84 7.88 10.27
C PRO A 49 -9.16 8.89 11.19
N GLN A 50 -8.47 8.41 12.21
CA GLN A 50 -7.76 9.29 13.16
C GLN A 50 -6.43 9.79 12.61
N ASN A 51 -5.87 9.04 11.66
CA ASN A 51 -4.63 9.39 10.98
C ASN A 51 -4.74 9.04 9.50
N ILE A 52 -4.05 9.79 8.66
CA ILE A 52 -3.93 9.48 7.23
C ILE A 52 -2.50 9.06 7.02
N SER A 53 -2.32 7.85 6.52
CA SER A 53 -1.00 7.37 6.18
C SER A 53 -0.94 6.81 4.76
N SER A 54 0.24 6.43 4.33
CA SER A 54 0.54 6.00 2.98
C SER A 54 0.38 4.48 2.76
N GLY A 55 -0.51 3.84 3.51
CA GLY A 55 -0.83 2.44 3.30
C GLY A 55 -1.65 2.20 2.03
N GLU A 56 -1.78 0.95 1.65
CA GLU A 56 -2.53 0.55 0.46
C GLU A 56 -4.04 0.75 0.65
N MET A 57 -4.70 1.13 -0.43
CA MET A 57 -6.15 1.32 -0.48
C MET A 57 -6.79 0.30 -1.41
N LEU A 58 -7.94 -0.25 -1.01
CA LEU A 58 -8.67 -1.26 -1.74
C LEU A 58 -10.17 -1.01 -1.67
N VAL A 59 -10.88 -1.20 -2.78
CA VAL A 59 -12.34 -1.20 -2.82
C VAL A 59 -12.84 -2.60 -3.20
N TYR A 60 -13.71 -3.16 -2.38
CA TYR A 60 -14.36 -4.44 -2.66
C TYR A 60 -15.82 -4.42 -2.21
N LYS A 61 -16.76 -4.77 -3.10
CA LYS A 61 -18.22 -4.83 -2.86
C LYS A 61 -18.74 -3.61 -2.07
N ASN A 62 -18.52 -2.41 -2.59
CA ASN A 62 -18.93 -1.12 -1.99
C ASN A 62 -18.35 -0.85 -0.58
N THR A 63 -17.32 -1.57 -0.17
CA THR A 63 -16.57 -1.30 1.04
C THR A 63 -15.18 -0.81 0.66
N PHE A 64 -14.76 0.31 1.23
CA PHE A 64 -13.43 0.84 1.06
C PHE A 64 -12.58 0.44 2.27
N TYR A 65 -11.37 0.00 1.99
CA TYR A 65 -10.37 -0.36 2.98
C TYR A 65 -9.12 0.49 2.77
N ALA A 66 -8.50 0.94 3.84
CA ALA A 66 -7.19 1.58 3.80
C ALA A 66 -6.33 1.12 4.96
N THR A 67 -5.13 0.69 4.68
CA THR A 67 -4.15 0.40 5.73
C THR A 67 -3.52 1.69 6.22
N SER A 68 -3.31 1.82 7.51
CA SER A 68 -2.84 3.04 8.18
C SER A 68 -1.33 3.12 8.30
N GLY A 69 -0.64 2.01 8.05
CA GLY A 69 0.80 1.94 8.19
C GLY A 69 1.52 2.77 7.15
N ALA A 70 2.64 3.31 7.56
CA ALA A 70 3.56 3.98 6.68
C ALA A 70 4.98 3.57 7.03
N VAL A 71 5.86 3.71 6.05
CA VAL A 71 7.30 3.65 6.26
C VAL A 71 7.90 4.99 5.87
N THR A 72 9.04 5.34 6.44
CA THR A 72 9.81 6.51 5.96
C THR A 72 10.33 6.26 4.55
N ASP A 73 10.85 7.31 3.91
CA ASP A 73 11.52 7.17 2.59
C ASP A 73 12.67 6.14 2.62
N ASN A 74 13.26 5.89 3.80
CA ASN A 74 14.31 4.89 4.05
C ASN A 74 13.77 3.54 4.56
N TRP A 75 12.48 3.31 4.46
CA TRP A 75 11.83 2.07 4.89
C TRP A 75 12.01 1.73 6.38
N ASN A 76 12.03 2.76 7.24
CA ASN A 76 12.00 2.59 8.69
C ASN A 76 10.57 2.58 9.22
N TYR A 77 10.35 1.90 10.35
CA TYR A 77 9.08 1.86 11.07
C TYR A 77 8.57 3.25 11.44
N GLN A 78 7.25 3.39 11.44
CA GLN A 78 6.53 4.56 11.95
C GLN A 78 5.80 4.24 13.26
N TYR A 79 5.71 2.96 13.62
CA TYR A 79 5.02 2.47 14.82
C TYR A 79 3.53 2.85 14.87
N ASN A 80 2.90 2.93 13.70
CA ASN A 80 1.50 3.29 13.58
C ASN A 80 0.60 2.11 13.99
N GLY A 81 -0.17 2.28 15.04
CA GLY A 81 -1.08 1.26 15.60
C GLY A 81 -2.54 1.36 15.13
N GLU A 82 -2.86 2.27 14.19
CA GLU A 82 -4.24 2.53 13.76
C GLU A 82 -4.83 1.40 12.88
N GLY A 83 -4.01 0.49 12.38
CA GLY A 83 -4.46 -0.74 11.76
C GLY A 83 -5.08 -0.56 10.37
N ILE A 84 -6.33 -0.95 10.21
CA ILE A 84 -7.05 -0.91 8.93
C ILE A 84 -8.33 -0.10 9.12
N TYR A 85 -8.49 0.93 8.30
CA TYR A 85 -9.72 1.71 8.21
C TYR A 85 -10.69 1.05 7.23
N VAL A 86 -11.95 0.94 7.62
CA VAL A 86 -13.01 0.33 6.81
C VAL A 86 -14.17 1.32 6.71
N LEU A 87 -14.47 1.78 5.50
CA LEU A 87 -15.66 2.60 5.22
C LEU A 87 -16.73 1.74 4.54
N LYS A 88 -17.84 1.58 5.21
CA LYS A 88 -19.00 0.86 4.68
C LYS A 88 -20.27 1.64 5.01
N GLU A 89 -21.16 1.80 4.03
CA GLU A 89 -22.47 2.46 4.21
C GLU A 89 -22.36 3.86 4.87
N GLY A 90 -21.30 4.61 4.53
CA GLY A 90 -21.06 5.94 5.06
C GLY A 90 -20.49 6.00 6.47
N GLY A 91 -20.26 4.87 7.11
CA GLY A 91 -19.67 4.77 8.45
C GLY A 91 -18.25 4.20 8.42
N TRP A 92 -17.34 4.82 9.18
CA TRP A 92 -16.00 4.30 9.39
C TRP A 92 -15.96 3.31 10.55
N ASN A 93 -15.24 2.22 10.36
CA ASN A 93 -14.90 1.24 11.38
C ASN A 93 -13.41 0.93 11.29
N ASN A 94 -12.75 0.84 12.45
CA ASN A 94 -11.31 0.58 12.48
C ASN A 94 -11.06 -0.81 13.04
N ILE A 95 -10.17 -1.55 12.38
CA ILE A 95 -9.63 -2.82 12.85
C ILE A 95 -8.21 -2.53 13.33
N ASN A 96 -8.06 -2.25 14.63
CA ASN A 96 -6.80 -1.83 15.20
C ASN A 96 -6.55 -2.45 16.58
N ARG A 97 -5.33 -2.27 17.09
CA ARG A 97 -4.89 -2.79 18.38
C ARG A 97 -5.69 -2.24 19.57
N TYR A 98 -6.23 -1.04 19.45
CA TYR A 98 -7.01 -0.41 20.52
C TYR A 98 -8.39 -1.04 20.68
N LYS A 99 -8.94 -1.62 19.60
CA LYS A 99 -10.21 -2.31 19.59
C LYS A 99 -10.08 -3.82 19.78
N TYR A 100 -8.99 -4.39 19.29
CA TYR A 100 -8.76 -5.84 19.29
C TYR A 100 -7.37 -6.19 19.84
N ALA A 101 -7.31 -6.62 21.11
CA ALA A 101 -6.06 -7.00 21.77
C ALA A 101 -5.32 -8.14 21.05
N ALA A 102 -6.03 -9.00 20.31
CA ALA A 102 -5.44 -10.09 19.55
C ALA A 102 -4.43 -9.62 18.48
N ILE A 103 -4.51 -8.37 18.03
CA ILE A 103 -3.60 -7.78 17.04
C ILE A 103 -2.71 -6.68 17.62
N ASP A 104 -2.54 -6.63 18.94
CA ASP A 104 -1.75 -5.59 19.64
C ASP A 104 -0.30 -5.50 19.15
N SER A 105 0.29 -6.62 18.76
CA SER A 105 1.66 -6.67 18.24
C SER A 105 1.82 -6.23 16.78
N LEU A 106 0.73 -5.90 16.09
CA LEU A 106 0.76 -5.52 14.68
C LEU A 106 0.72 -4.01 14.51
N LEU A 107 1.75 -3.48 13.88
CA LEU A 107 1.92 -2.06 13.59
C LEU A 107 2.23 -1.87 12.11
N ASP A 108 2.11 -0.63 11.62
CA ASP A 108 2.52 -0.26 10.27
C ASP A 108 1.95 -1.22 9.20
N PHE A 109 0.62 -1.30 9.09
CA PHE A 109 0.00 -2.09 8.04
C PHE A 109 0.20 -1.42 6.68
N LEU A 110 0.87 -2.09 5.74
CA LEU A 110 1.18 -1.55 4.42
C LEU A 110 0.29 -2.13 3.33
N GLY A 111 0.26 -3.44 3.15
CA GLY A 111 -0.48 -4.12 2.11
C GLY A 111 -1.81 -4.70 2.60
N ILE A 112 -2.79 -4.80 1.69
CA ILE A 112 -4.08 -5.43 1.96
C ILE A 112 -4.57 -6.19 0.73
N ALA A 113 -5.12 -7.39 0.94
CA ALA A 113 -5.75 -8.19 -0.10
C ALA A 113 -7.01 -8.87 0.42
N ILE A 114 -7.96 -9.15 -0.46
CA ILE A 114 -9.19 -9.89 -0.12
C ILE A 114 -9.23 -11.19 -0.90
N ASP A 115 -9.40 -12.29 -0.21
CA ASP A 115 -9.71 -13.57 -0.83
C ASP A 115 -11.16 -13.54 -1.35
N LYS A 116 -11.32 -13.58 -2.66
CA LYS A 116 -12.64 -13.47 -3.30
C LYS A 116 -13.51 -14.73 -3.11
N ARG A 117 -12.93 -15.84 -2.65
CA ARG A 117 -13.62 -17.11 -2.42
C ARG A 117 -14.48 -17.07 -1.16
N ASP A 118 -13.95 -16.48 -0.10
CA ASP A 118 -14.56 -16.45 1.24
C ASP A 118 -14.66 -15.05 1.85
N GLU A 119 -14.20 -14.03 1.11
CA GLU A 119 -14.21 -12.60 1.48
C GLU A 119 -13.37 -12.27 2.71
N THR A 120 -12.45 -13.16 3.09
CA THR A 120 -11.53 -12.89 4.19
C THR A 120 -10.49 -11.85 3.79
N ILE A 121 -10.02 -11.09 4.78
CA ILE A 121 -9.08 -10.00 4.59
C ILE A 121 -7.69 -10.46 5.02
N TRP A 122 -6.70 -10.19 4.19
CA TRP A 122 -5.30 -10.40 4.47
C TRP A 122 -4.59 -9.06 4.53
N ALA A 123 -3.81 -8.81 5.57
CA ALA A 123 -3.10 -7.54 5.74
C ALA A 123 -1.67 -7.74 6.22
N GLY A 124 -0.76 -7.02 5.60
CA GLY A 124 0.67 -7.09 5.91
C GLY A 124 1.10 -6.03 6.91
N SER A 125 1.65 -6.44 8.04
CA SER A 125 2.29 -5.55 9.02
C SER A 125 3.79 -5.49 8.78
N TYR A 126 4.35 -4.27 8.79
CA TYR A 126 5.78 -4.06 8.59
C TYR A 126 6.54 -4.29 9.90
N GLY A 127 6.77 -5.57 10.19
CA GLY A 127 7.46 -6.05 11.41
C GLY A 127 6.68 -7.06 12.24
N GLY A 128 5.35 -6.98 12.22
CA GLY A 128 4.47 -7.85 13.00
C GLY A 128 4.02 -9.14 12.28
N GLY A 129 4.26 -9.26 10.97
CA GLY A 129 3.88 -10.43 10.18
C GLY A 129 2.62 -10.24 9.33
N LEU A 130 1.98 -11.33 8.97
CA LEU A 130 0.79 -11.37 8.12
C LEU A 130 -0.45 -11.64 8.97
N LEU A 131 -1.44 -10.79 8.85
CA LEU A 131 -2.74 -10.93 9.51
C LEU A 131 -3.77 -11.50 8.53
N HIS A 132 -4.51 -12.52 8.97
CA HIS A 132 -5.70 -13.05 8.32
C HIS A 132 -6.91 -12.76 9.18
N ILE A 133 -7.88 -12.05 8.64
CA ILE A 133 -9.13 -11.68 9.32
C ILE A 133 -10.27 -12.50 8.73
N LYS A 134 -10.79 -13.40 9.53
CA LYS A 134 -11.91 -14.27 9.20
C LYS A 134 -13.24 -13.67 9.62
N PRO A 135 -14.38 -14.18 9.14
CA PRO A 135 -15.71 -13.74 9.58
C PRO A 135 -15.85 -13.73 11.11
N GLY A 136 -16.60 -12.78 11.65
CA GLY A 136 -16.77 -12.63 13.09
C GLY A 136 -15.57 -12.04 13.83
N SER A 137 -14.68 -11.35 13.13
CA SER A 137 -13.44 -10.75 13.69
C SER A 137 -12.54 -11.79 14.38
N GLN A 138 -12.39 -12.95 13.76
CA GLN A 138 -11.40 -13.93 14.16
C GLN A 138 -10.08 -13.59 13.48
N PHE A 139 -9.01 -13.53 14.26
CA PHE A 139 -7.68 -13.11 13.81
C PHE A 139 -6.70 -14.28 13.88
N GLU A 140 -5.96 -14.48 12.80
CA GLU A 140 -4.85 -15.42 12.72
C GLU A 140 -3.60 -14.67 12.25
N ILE A 141 -2.48 -14.84 12.96
CA ILE A 141 -1.23 -14.12 12.68
C ILE A 141 -0.15 -15.13 12.30
N TYR A 142 0.45 -14.91 11.14
CA TYR A 142 1.56 -15.71 10.63
C TYR A 142 2.87 -14.97 10.82
N LYS A 143 3.85 -15.64 11.40
CA LYS A 143 5.22 -15.15 11.66
C LYS A 143 6.24 -16.24 11.28
N GLN A 144 7.14 -16.60 12.18
CA GLN A 144 8.27 -17.53 11.98
C GLN A 144 7.88 -18.91 11.41
N ASN A 145 6.66 -19.31 11.56
CA ASN A 145 6.16 -20.58 11.02
C ASN A 145 5.90 -20.54 9.50
N LYS A 146 5.72 -19.35 8.93
CA LYS A 146 5.38 -19.15 7.50
C LYS A 146 6.20 -18.06 6.83
N LEU A 147 6.74 -17.12 7.60
CA LEU A 147 7.53 -15.99 7.10
C LEU A 147 8.99 -16.14 7.51
N GLY A 148 9.89 -15.55 6.73
CA GLY A 148 11.29 -15.38 7.12
C GLY A 148 11.47 -14.11 7.94
N ALA A 149 12.34 -14.17 8.94
CA ALA A 149 12.75 -12.99 9.66
C ALA A 149 13.54 -12.03 8.75
N THR A 150 13.49 -10.75 9.05
CA THR A 150 14.32 -9.73 8.41
C THR A 150 15.80 -10.00 8.70
N MET A 151 16.65 -9.93 7.70
CA MET A 151 18.10 -10.09 7.87
C MET A 151 18.64 -9.04 8.85
N GLY A 152 19.34 -9.50 9.90
CA GLY A 152 19.84 -8.65 10.97
C GLY A 152 18.83 -8.31 12.08
N ASP A 153 17.55 -8.73 11.94
CA ASP A 153 16.51 -8.56 12.97
C ASP A 153 15.61 -9.81 13.04
N PRO A 154 16.01 -10.82 13.84
CA PRO A 154 15.34 -12.12 13.88
C PRO A 154 13.94 -12.08 14.52
N THR A 155 13.54 -10.97 15.11
CA THR A 155 12.22 -10.78 15.72
C THR A 155 11.22 -10.08 14.81
N SER A 156 11.66 -9.54 13.69
CA SER A 156 10.87 -8.77 12.74
C SER A 156 10.47 -9.60 11.51
N TYR A 157 9.19 -9.62 11.22
CA TYR A 157 8.59 -10.31 10.07
C TYR A 157 7.84 -9.28 9.21
N ARG A 158 8.56 -8.64 8.29
CA ARG A 158 8.05 -7.50 7.51
C ARG A 158 7.26 -7.99 6.30
N VAL A 159 5.97 -7.65 6.25
CA VAL A 159 5.10 -7.90 5.09
C VAL A 159 4.72 -6.56 4.49
N ALA A 160 5.18 -6.30 3.25
CA ALA A 160 5.05 -4.99 2.62
C ALA A 160 4.12 -4.97 1.40
N GLY A 161 3.77 -6.10 0.82
CA GLY A 161 2.87 -6.19 -0.33
C GLY A 161 2.17 -7.54 -0.38
N LEU A 162 0.93 -7.53 -0.88
CA LEU A 162 0.05 -8.70 -0.97
C LEU A 162 -0.72 -8.67 -2.29
N ALA A 163 -0.81 -9.80 -2.99
CA ALA A 163 -1.69 -9.93 -4.14
C ALA A 163 -2.17 -11.37 -4.32
N PHE A 164 -3.46 -11.55 -4.59
CA PHE A 164 -3.96 -12.83 -5.08
C PHE A 164 -3.75 -12.93 -6.58
N ASP A 165 -3.26 -14.09 -7.04
CA ASP A 165 -3.18 -14.38 -8.45
C ASP A 165 -4.50 -14.97 -9.00
N THR A 166 -4.53 -15.29 -10.30
CA THR A 166 -5.72 -15.84 -10.97
C THR A 166 -6.14 -17.21 -10.45
N ASP A 167 -5.21 -17.95 -9.84
CA ASP A 167 -5.44 -19.28 -9.27
C ASP A 167 -5.72 -19.23 -7.77
N ASN A 168 -5.93 -18.01 -7.23
CA ASN A 168 -6.17 -17.73 -5.82
C ASN A 168 -5.01 -18.11 -4.89
N ASN A 169 -3.78 -18.05 -5.38
CA ASN A 169 -2.62 -18.10 -4.52
C ASN A 169 -2.30 -16.69 -3.99
N LEU A 170 -2.03 -16.55 -2.71
CA LEU A 170 -1.65 -15.28 -2.10
C LEU A 170 -0.13 -15.11 -2.17
N TRP A 171 0.31 -14.16 -2.99
CA TRP A 171 1.70 -13.75 -3.09
C TRP A 171 2.02 -12.68 -2.05
N ILE A 172 3.17 -12.80 -1.39
CA ILE A 172 3.53 -12.05 -0.19
C ILE A 172 4.95 -11.53 -0.33
N SER A 173 5.13 -10.22 -0.26
CA SER A 173 6.44 -9.60 -0.10
C SER A 173 6.89 -9.67 1.35
N ASN A 174 7.86 -10.53 1.63
CA ASN A 174 8.48 -10.65 2.95
C ASN A 174 9.78 -9.82 2.99
N PHE A 175 9.61 -8.50 3.09
CA PHE A 175 10.66 -7.50 2.98
C PHE A 175 11.87 -7.78 3.89
N GLY A 176 13.06 -7.74 3.32
CA GLY A 176 14.32 -7.91 4.05
C GLY A 176 14.64 -9.35 4.48
N SER A 177 13.82 -10.32 4.15
CA SER A 177 14.08 -11.74 4.39
C SER A 177 15.08 -12.31 3.38
N ALA A 178 15.79 -13.39 3.73
CA ALA A 178 16.65 -14.12 2.81
C ALA A 178 15.88 -14.67 1.59
N GLN A 179 14.60 -14.95 1.75
CA GLN A 179 13.67 -15.35 0.70
C GLN A 179 12.51 -14.36 0.68
N PRO A 180 12.65 -13.22 -0.02
CA PRO A 180 11.76 -12.09 0.15
C PRO A 180 10.43 -12.21 -0.61
N LEU A 181 10.24 -13.24 -1.44
CA LEU A 181 8.97 -13.57 -2.06
C LEU A 181 8.44 -14.89 -1.51
N ARG A 182 7.18 -14.89 -1.09
CA ARG A 182 6.47 -16.08 -0.60
C ARG A 182 5.12 -16.22 -1.26
N VAL A 183 4.62 -17.45 -1.25
CA VAL A 183 3.25 -17.74 -1.68
C VAL A 183 2.58 -18.68 -0.70
N MET A 184 1.35 -18.37 -0.35
CA MET A 184 0.39 -19.31 0.19
C MET A 184 -0.49 -19.77 -0.96
N LYS A 185 -0.36 -21.05 -1.34
CA LYS A 185 -1.14 -21.62 -2.44
C LYS A 185 -2.62 -21.78 -2.05
N ALA A 186 -3.47 -21.89 -3.06
CA ALA A 186 -4.91 -22.05 -2.87
C ALA A 186 -5.29 -23.29 -2.02
N ASP A 187 -4.41 -24.29 -1.96
CA ASP A 187 -4.54 -25.50 -1.11
C ASP A 187 -4.06 -25.29 0.34
N GLY A 188 -3.58 -24.08 0.68
CA GLY A 188 -3.06 -23.72 1.99
C GLY A 188 -1.58 -24.10 2.21
N SER A 189 -0.92 -24.74 1.26
CA SER A 189 0.52 -25.01 1.33
C SER A 189 1.34 -23.74 1.04
N TRP A 190 2.60 -23.71 1.52
CA TRP A 190 3.46 -22.53 1.43
C TRP A 190 4.74 -22.83 0.69
N LYS A 191 5.19 -21.86 -0.12
CA LYS A 191 6.51 -21.88 -0.76
C LYS A 191 7.17 -20.53 -0.65
N SER A 192 8.50 -20.52 -0.61
CA SER A 192 9.33 -19.30 -0.59
C SER A 192 10.34 -19.33 -1.71
N PHE A 193 10.70 -18.14 -2.21
CA PHE A 193 11.57 -17.98 -3.35
C PHE A 193 12.75 -17.07 -3.01
N THR A 194 13.93 -17.52 -3.46
CA THR A 194 15.12 -16.68 -3.52
C THR A 194 15.08 -15.91 -4.85
N ILE A 195 15.19 -14.58 -4.78
CA ILE A 195 15.25 -13.74 -5.97
C ILE A 195 16.67 -13.83 -6.55
N PRO A 196 16.83 -14.12 -7.87
CA PRO A 196 18.14 -14.39 -8.45
C PRO A 196 18.94 -13.10 -8.78
N PHE A 197 18.63 -11.99 -8.11
CA PHE A 197 19.30 -10.71 -8.25
C PHE A 197 19.79 -10.19 -6.90
N ALA A 198 20.94 -9.53 -6.91
CA ALA A 198 21.36 -8.77 -5.74
C ALA A 198 20.45 -7.56 -5.54
N LEU A 199 19.81 -7.50 -4.38
CA LEU A 199 18.93 -6.41 -3.97
C LEU A 199 19.47 -5.79 -2.69
N PHE A 200 19.51 -4.46 -2.66
CA PHE A 200 19.81 -3.76 -1.42
C PHE A 200 18.73 -4.09 -0.37
N GLN A 201 19.14 -4.61 0.78
CA GLN A 201 18.29 -5.05 1.88
C GLN A 201 17.27 -6.15 1.53
N ASN A 202 17.39 -6.87 0.42
CA ASN A 202 16.36 -7.79 -0.07
C ASN A 202 14.96 -7.16 -0.06
N ALA A 203 14.93 -5.88 -0.44
CA ALA A 203 13.73 -5.05 -0.38
C ALA A 203 12.76 -5.41 -1.51
N VAL A 204 11.60 -5.92 -1.14
CA VAL A 204 10.45 -6.16 -2.04
C VAL A 204 9.21 -5.63 -1.35
N SER A 205 8.39 -4.87 -2.08
CA SER A 205 7.20 -4.25 -1.50
C SER A 205 5.93 -4.56 -2.31
N GLN A 206 5.26 -3.57 -2.87
CA GLN A 206 3.99 -3.75 -3.59
C GLN A 206 4.08 -4.84 -4.67
N ILE A 207 3.06 -5.71 -4.72
CA ILE A 207 2.89 -6.75 -5.75
C ILE A 207 1.63 -6.45 -6.55
N VAL A 208 1.73 -6.52 -7.87
CA VAL A 208 0.58 -6.47 -8.78
C VAL A 208 0.65 -7.65 -9.75
N ILE A 209 -0.48 -8.29 -9.97
CA ILE A 209 -0.62 -9.41 -10.91
C ILE A 209 -1.16 -8.87 -12.23
N ASP A 210 -0.47 -9.14 -13.33
CA ASP A 210 -0.91 -8.73 -14.65
C ASP A 210 -1.90 -9.73 -15.30
N ASN A 211 -2.25 -9.52 -16.56
CA ASN A 211 -3.18 -10.37 -17.28
C ASN A 211 -2.59 -11.72 -17.70
N TYR A 212 -1.27 -11.87 -17.64
CA TYR A 212 -0.52 -13.11 -17.92
C TYR A 212 -0.14 -13.86 -16.66
N ASN A 213 -0.71 -13.44 -15.51
CA ASN A 213 -0.41 -13.98 -14.20
C ASN A 213 1.05 -13.76 -13.75
N TYR A 214 1.77 -12.80 -14.37
CA TYR A 214 3.10 -12.40 -13.91
C TYR A 214 3.01 -11.57 -12.62
N LYS A 215 3.97 -11.73 -11.74
CA LYS A 215 4.08 -11.04 -10.45
C LYS A 215 5.03 -9.87 -10.60
N TRP A 216 4.47 -8.68 -10.75
CA TRP A 216 5.21 -7.44 -10.79
C TRP A 216 5.44 -6.94 -9.38
N MET A 217 6.68 -6.65 -9.02
CA MET A 217 7.05 -6.29 -7.64
C MET A 217 7.92 -5.06 -7.63
N VAL A 218 7.52 -4.08 -6.85
CA VAL A 218 8.37 -2.93 -6.54
C VAL A 218 9.54 -3.41 -5.68
N SER A 219 10.75 -3.11 -6.10
CA SER A 219 11.94 -3.25 -5.27
C SER A 219 12.51 -1.86 -4.97
N PRO A 220 12.15 -1.28 -3.82
CA PRO A 220 12.47 0.11 -3.50
C PRO A 220 13.97 0.35 -3.26
N MET A 221 14.32 1.60 -2.91
CA MET A 221 15.71 2.02 -2.61
C MET A 221 16.67 1.83 -3.79
N GLY A 222 16.19 2.12 -5.01
CA GLY A 222 17.01 2.07 -6.21
C GLY A 222 17.25 0.68 -6.79
N ASN A 223 16.57 -0.35 -6.29
CA ASN A 223 16.69 -1.71 -6.81
C ASN A 223 15.96 -1.91 -8.15
N GLY A 224 14.98 -1.07 -8.49
CA GLY A 224 14.18 -1.16 -9.72
C GLY A 224 12.87 -1.90 -9.55
N LEU A 225 12.44 -2.55 -10.61
CA LEU A 225 11.20 -3.33 -10.69
C LEU A 225 11.55 -4.78 -10.99
N LEU A 226 10.88 -5.70 -10.32
CA LEU A 226 11.02 -7.14 -10.55
C LEU A 226 9.77 -7.68 -11.22
N CYS A 227 9.94 -8.68 -12.07
CA CYS A 227 8.84 -9.46 -12.59
C CYS A 227 9.17 -10.96 -12.52
N TYR A 228 8.18 -11.77 -12.16
CA TYR A 228 8.30 -13.21 -11.99
C TYR A 228 7.17 -13.94 -12.69
N ASP A 229 7.54 -14.95 -13.48
CA ASP A 229 6.65 -15.94 -14.09
C ASP A 229 7.02 -17.32 -13.52
N HIS A 230 6.06 -18.00 -12.88
CA HIS A 230 6.26 -19.32 -12.28
C HIS A 230 6.05 -20.47 -13.28
N GLY A 231 5.96 -20.14 -14.58
CA GLY A 231 5.79 -21.14 -15.63
C GLY A 231 4.50 -21.96 -15.48
N THR A 232 4.62 -23.26 -15.63
CA THR A 232 3.48 -24.19 -15.62
C THR A 232 2.95 -24.52 -14.23
N SER A 233 3.79 -24.39 -13.21
CA SER A 233 3.44 -24.73 -11.82
C SER A 233 4.35 -24.01 -10.83
N ILE A 234 3.77 -23.52 -9.75
CA ILE A 234 4.52 -22.91 -8.64
C ILE A 234 5.60 -23.87 -8.09
N ASP A 235 5.38 -25.18 -8.15
CA ASP A 235 6.32 -26.17 -7.60
C ASP A 235 7.46 -26.52 -8.56
N ASN A 236 7.31 -26.27 -9.86
CA ASN A 236 8.35 -26.51 -10.86
C ASN A 236 9.24 -25.27 -10.99
N ILE A 237 10.43 -25.32 -10.41
CA ILE A 237 11.38 -24.19 -10.46
C ILE A 237 12.18 -24.12 -11.76
N PHE A 238 12.10 -25.14 -12.63
CA PHE A 238 12.94 -25.25 -13.83
C PHE A 238 12.40 -24.39 -14.98
N ASP A 239 11.14 -24.01 -14.95
CA ASP A 239 10.52 -23.11 -15.93
C ASP A 239 10.24 -21.70 -15.37
N ASP A 240 10.69 -21.42 -14.14
CA ASP A 240 10.66 -20.11 -13.54
C ASP A 240 11.44 -19.08 -14.35
N LYS A 241 10.83 -17.93 -14.61
CA LYS A 241 11.48 -16.80 -15.28
C LYS A 241 11.46 -15.54 -14.42
N TRP A 242 12.57 -14.86 -14.40
CA TRP A 242 12.77 -13.64 -13.64
C TRP A 242 13.30 -12.53 -14.51
N ARG A 243 12.79 -11.33 -14.31
CA ARG A 243 13.34 -10.09 -14.88
C ARG A 243 13.53 -9.07 -13.76
N LYS A 244 14.66 -8.36 -13.85
CA LYS A 244 14.88 -7.13 -13.10
C LYS A 244 14.93 -5.99 -14.11
N LEU A 245 14.06 -5.00 -13.94
CA LEU A 245 13.87 -3.89 -14.85
C LEU A 245 14.32 -2.59 -14.20
N GLY A 246 14.96 -1.75 -14.98
CA GLY A 246 15.53 -0.49 -14.54
C GLY A 246 15.65 0.52 -15.67
N ILE A 247 16.58 1.45 -15.51
CA ILE A 247 16.90 2.45 -16.54
C ILE A 247 17.58 1.81 -17.75
N GLY A 248 17.43 2.44 -18.92
CA GLY A 248 18.09 2.09 -20.16
C GLY A 248 17.28 1.13 -21.03
N SER A 249 17.39 1.34 -22.34
CA SER A 249 16.74 0.51 -23.37
C SER A 249 17.22 -0.93 -23.31
N GLY A 250 16.29 -1.89 -23.47
CA GLY A 250 16.53 -3.33 -23.30
C GLY A 250 16.58 -3.79 -21.84
N ASN A 251 16.55 -2.87 -20.88
CA ASN A 251 16.56 -3.14 -19.45
C ASN A 251 15.30 -2.62 -18.73
N GLY A 252 14.20 -2.42 -19.45
CA GLY A 252 12.93 -1.91 -18.96
C GLY A 252 12.72 -0.43 -19.19
N ASN A 253 13.74 0.35 -19.54
CA ASN A 253 13.66 1.77 -19.89
C ASN A 253 12.85 2.63 -18.89
N LEU A 254 12.97 2.33 -17.59
CA LEU A 254 12.31 3.11 -16.55
C LEU A 254 12.92 4.52 -16.43
N PRO A 255 12.14 5.55 -16.03
CA PRO A 255 12.68 6.89 -15.78
C PRO A 255 13.70 6.94 -14.66
N SER A 256 13.58 6.06 -13.67
CA SER A 256 14.53 5.90 -12.55
C SER A 256 14.49 4.47 -12.01
N ASN A 257 15.61 4.00 -11.43
CA ASN A 257 15.66 2.76 -10.66
C ASN A 257 14.96 2.87 -9.28
N ASP A 258 14.68 4.09 -8.82
CA ASP A 258 13.95 4.30 -7.59
C ASP A 258 12.44 4.24 -7.88
N VAL A 259 11.93 3.00 -8.01
CA VAL A 259 10.52 2.69 -8.23
C VAL A 259 9.76 2.82 -6.92
N ARG A 260 8.65 3.55 -6.94
CA ARG A 260 7.83 3.86 -5.77
C ARG A 260 6.49 3.12 -5.75
N CYS A 261 5.85 2.99 -6.91
CA CYS A 261 4.54 2.36 -7.02
C CYS A 261 4.31 1.76 -8.40
N ILE A 262 3.37 0.82 -8.48
CA ILE A 262 2.89 0.23 -9.73
C ILE A 262 1.37 0.12 -9.70
N ALA A 263 0.76 0.25 -10.88
CA ALA A 263 -0.67 0.01 -11.05
C ALA A 263 -0.95 -0.62 -12.41
N LYS A 264 -1.86 -1.58 -12.46
CA LYS A 264 -2.36 -2.15 -13.70
C LYS A 264 -3.59 -1.39 -14.15
N ASP A 265 -3.62 -0.92 -15.39
CA ASP A 265 -4.80 -0.29 -15.97
C ASP A 265 -5.77 -1.32 -16.59
N LYS A 266 -6.89 -0.85 -17.14
CA LYS A 266 -7.92 -1.72 -17.70
C LYS A 266 -7.52 -2.38 -19.03
N ASN A 267 -6.52 -1.82 -19.73
CA ASN A 267 -5.93 -2.42 -20.91
C ASN A 267 -4.89 -3.50 -20.57
N GLY A 268 -4.55 -3.65 -19.29
CA GLY A 268 -3.51 -4.55 -18.80
C GLY A 268 -2.11 -3.92 -18.81
N PHE A 269 -1.99 -2.63 -19.11
CA PHE A 269 -0.70 -1.94 -19.08
C PHE A 269 -0.24 -1.70 -17.64
N MET A 270 1.07 -1.84 -17.43
CA MET A 270 1.68 -1.62 -16.12
C MET A 270 2.26 -0.21 -16.04
N TRP A 271 1.60 0.62 -15.26
CA TRP A 271 2.03 1.97 -14.92
C TRP A 271 2.99 1.94 -13.75
N VAL A 272 4.16 2.53 -13.91
CA VAL A 272 5.25 2.50 -12.93
C VAL A 272 5.60 3.92 -12.54
N GLY A 273 5.34 4.29 -11.30
CA GLY A 273 5.76 5.55 -10.71
C GLY A 273 7.16 5.44 -10.12
N THR A 274 8.00 6.41 -10.46
CA THR A 274 9.40 6.47 -10.02
C THR A 274 9.72 7.81 -9.37
N SER A 275 10.92 7.96 -8.83
CA SER A 275 11.40 9.25 -8.33
C SER A 275 11.60 10.32 -9.43
N ASP A 276 11.44 9.97 -10.71
CA ASP A 276 11.71 10.85 -11.87
C ASP A 276 10.63 10.71 -12.97
N GLY A 277 9.37 10.55 -12.58
CA GLY A 277 8.24 10.44 -13.48
C GLY A 277 7.67 9.04 -13.64
N VAL A 278 6.97 8.82 -14.75
CA VAL A 278 6.18 7.59 -15.03
C VAL A 278 6.71 6.87 -16.27
N GLY A 279 6.83 5.55 -16.15
CA GLY A 279 6.99 4.63 -17.28
C GLY A 279 5.79 3.68 -17.40
N VAL A 280 5.42 3.29 -18.61
CA VAL A 280 4.26 2.41 -18.88
C VAL A 280 4.69 1.23 -19.75
N PHE A 281 4.59 0.03 -19.24
CA PHE A 281 4.79 -1.19 -20.01
C PHE A 281 3.48 -1.54 -20.74
N GLN A 282 3.49 -1.46 -22.06
CA GLN A 282 2.34 -1.75 -22.91
C GLN A 282 2.41 -3.10 -23.61
N CYS A 283 3.54 -3.81 -23.45
CA CYS A 283 3.89 -5.07 -24.10
C CYS A 283 4.21 -6.17 -23.09
N THR A 284 3.42 -6.28 -22.00
CA THR A 284 3.72 -7.16 -20.86
C THR A 284 3.82 -8.64 -21.27
N GLU A 285 3.10 -9.05 -22.32
CA GLU A 285 3.16 -10.38 -22.92
C GLU A 285 4.54 -10.74 -23.48
N LEU A 286 5.30 -9.75 -23.89
CA LEU A 286 6.62 -9.94 -24.48
C LEU A 286 7.76 -9.88 -23.46
N LEU A 287 7.42 -9.63 -22.18
CA LEU A 287 8.42 -9.37 -21.15
C LEU A 287 9.50 -10.44 -21.05
N PHE A 288 9.10 -11.72 -21.17
CA PHE A 288 10.02 -12.86 -21.12
C PHE A 288 10.42 -13.40 -22.50
N ALA A 289 9.98 -12.76 -23.58
CA ALA A 289 10.42 -13.08 -24.94
C ALA A 289 11.80 -12.47 -25.23
N ALA A 290 12.43 -12.89 -26.35
CA ALA A 290 13.77 -12.46 -26.72
C ALA A 290 13.86 -10.94 -26.95
N GLN A 291 12.83 -10.31 -27.52
CA GLN A 291 12.74 -8.88 -27.75
C GLN A 291 12.53 -8.07 -26.46
N GLY A 292 12.02 -8.71 -25.40
CA GLY A 292 11.70 -8.02 -24.14
C GLY A 292 10.57 -7.01 -24.25
N CYS A 293 10.38 -6.21 -23.23
CA CYS A 293 9.42 -5.11 -23.17
C CYS A 293 10.06 -3.96 -22.41
N ASP A 294 10.11 -2.80 -23.03
CA ASP A 294 10.59 -1.54 -22.42
C ASP A 294 9.40 -0.63 -22.13
N ALA A 295 9.48 0.13 -21.05
CA ALA A 295 8.48 1.13 -20.72
C ALA A 295 8.53 2.31 -21.71
N VAL A 296 7.35 2.76 -22.09
CA VAL A 296 7.15 4.02 -22.81
C VAL A 296 6.90 5.11 -21.77
N TRP A 297 7.48 6.28 -21.96
CA TRP A 297 7.23 7.44 -21.11
C TRP A 297 6.09 8.26 -21.72
N PRO A 298 4.93 8.36 -21.03
CA PRO A 298 3.79 9.11 -21.57
C PRO A 298 4.17 10.57 -21.82
N VAL A 299 3.69 11.12 -22.93
CA VAL A 299 3.91 12.52 -23.31
C VAL A 299 2.62 13.30 -23.13
N VAL A 300 2.66 14.30 -22.25
CA VAL A 300 1.55 15.23 -22.03
C VAL A 300 1.77 16.47 -22.89
N LYS A 301 0.72 16.88 -23.59
CA LYS A 301 0.69 18.10 -24.40
C LYS A 301 -0.10 19.20 -23.68
N ASN A 302 0.48 20.38 -23.55
CA ASN A 302 -0.18 21.56 -23.02
C ASN A 302 0.06 22.74 -23.99
N GLY A 303 -0.91 23.03 -24.85
CA GLY A 303 -0.78 23.99 -25.93
C GLY A 303 0.34 23.59 -26.90
N ASN A 304 1.35 24.45 -27.05
CA ASN A 304 2.51 24.22 -27.92
C ASN A 304 3.66 23.47 -27.24
N PHE A 305 3.51 23.12 -25.98
CA PHE A 305 4.54 22.39 -25.22
C PHE A 305 4.17 20.92 -25.08
N ALA A 306 5.17 20.05 -25.23
CA ALA A 306 5.06 18.63 -24.93
C ALA A 306 6.19 18.24 -23.99
N GLY A 307 5.86 17.38 -23.02
CA GLY A 307 6.83 16.88 -22.03
C GLY A 307 6.45 15.51 -21.51
N PHE A 308 7.43 14.79 -21.02
CA PHE A 308 7.18 13.51 -20.37
C PHE A 308 6.40 13.72 -19.05
N LEU A 309 5.40 12.87 -18.83
CA LEU A 309 4.52 12.91 -17.67
C LEU A 309 5.32 12.83 -16.37
N PHE A 310 5.23 13.91 -15.58
CA PHE A 310 5.92 14.06 -14.28
C PHE A 310 7.45 13.92 -14.32
N LYS A 311 8.11 14.13 -15.46
CA LYS A 311 9.57 14.16 -15.52
C LYS A 311 10.14 15.19 -14.53
N GLY A 312 11.10 14.79 -13.71
CA GLY A 312 11.66 15.60 -12.62
C GLY A 312 10.81 15.62 -11.34
N GLN A 313 9.72 14.84 -11.28
CA GLN A 313 8.85 14.75 -10.10
C GLN A 313 8.79 13.32 -9.55
N GLU A 314 8.82 13.21 -8.22
CA GLU A 314 8.63 11.93 -7.53
C GLU A 314 7.15 11.53 -7.54
N VAL A 315 6.84 10.40 -8.18
CA VAL A 315 5.52 9.79 -8.21
C VAL A 315 5.41 8.77 -7.09
N ARG A 316 4.54 9.03 -6.11
CA ARG A 316 4.42 8.24 -4.89
C ARG A 316 3.34 7.16 -4.94
N SER A 317 2.27 7.42 -5.67
CA SER A 317 1.15 6.47 -5.81
C SER A 317 0.43 6.67 -7.14
N ILE A 318 -0.08 5.58 -7.69
CA ILE A 318 -0.93 5.56 -8.86
C ILE A 318 -2.13 4.69 -8.56
N ALA A 319 -3.34 5.20 -8.80
CA ALA A 319 -4.58 4.43 -8.73
C ALA A 319 -5.36 4.58 -10.04
N VAL A 320 -6.00 3.51 -10.48
CA VAL A 320 -6.79 3.47 -11.72
C VAL A 320 -8.28 3.45 -11.36
N ASP A 321 -9.04 4.37 -11.91
CA ASP A 321 -10.47 4.48 -11.64
C ASP A 321 -11.37 3.69 -12.61
N GLY A 322 -12.67 3.77 -12.37
CA GLY A 322 -13.68 3.09 -13.18
C GLY A 322 -13.72 3.50 -14.65
N ALA A 323 -13.22 4.69 -15.01
CA ALA A 323 -13.10 5.20 -16.36
C ALA A 323 -11.69 5.03 -16.97
N ASP A 324 -10.87 4.20 -16.35
CA ASP A 324 -9.47 3.97 -16.72
C ASP A 324 -8.56 5.20 -16.59
N ARG A 325 -9.01 6.26 -15.90
CA ARG A 325 -8.18 7.42 -15.62
C ARG A 325 -7.21 7.08 -14.50
N LYS A 326 -6.05 7.74 -14.50
CA LYS A 326 -5.00 7.51 -13.51
C LYS A 326 -4.98 8.67 -12.53
N TRP A 327 -5.19 8.36 -11.26
CA TRP A 327 -4.97 9.26 -10.14
C TRP A 327 -3.53 9.10 -9.70
N VAL A 328 -2.75 10.15 -9.84
CA VAL A 328 -1.31 10.13 -9.59
C VAL A 328 -0.97 11.10 -8.47
N ALA A 329 -0.43 10.58 -7.38
CA ALA A 329 0.08 11.39 -6.27
C ALA A 329 1.57 11.63 -6.44
N THR A 330 1.96 12.89 -6.33
CA THR A 330 3.36 13.35 -6.35
C THR A 330 3.66 14.15 -5.07
N LYS A 331 4.88 14.62 -4.89
CA LYS A 331 5.20 15.58 -3.83
C LYS A 331 4.46 16.91 -3.97
N ASN A 332 4.01 17.26 -5.18
CA ASN A 332 3.44 18.58 -5.48
C ASN A 332 1.91 18.60 -5.47
N GLY A 333 1.26 17.45 -5.40
CA GLY A 333 -0.20 17.35 -5.40
C GLY A 333 -0.70 16.02 -5.96
N VAL A 334 -2.01 15.94 -6.15
CA VAL A 334 -2.69 14.81 -6.76
C VAL A 334 -3.22 15.23 -8.13
N PHE A 335 -2.97 14.42 -9.14
CA PHE A 335 -3.32 14.71 -10.53
C PHE A 335 -4.25 13.64 -11.07
N LEU A 336 -5.28 14.05 -11.81
CA LEU A 336 -6.12 13.16 -12.59
C LEU A 336 -5.65 13.18 -14.04
N ILE A 337 -5.23 12.03 -14.53
CA ILE A 337 -4.68 11.84 -15.87
C ILE A 337 -5.70 11.08 -16.73
N SER A 338 -5.81 11.42 -18.02
CA SER A 338 -6.62 10.70 -18.99
C SER A 338 -6.24 9.23 -19.13
N ALA A 339 -7.15 8.42 -19.65
CA ALA A 339 -6.96 6.97 -19.78
C ALA A 339 -5.71 6.62 -20.63
N ASP A 340 -5.42 7.38 -21.66
CA ASP A 340 -4.25 7.24 -22.53
C ASP A 340 -2.94 7.80 -21.95
N GLY A 341 -3.02 8.60 -20.88
CA GLY A 341 -1.85 9.24 -20.26
C GLY A 341 -1.39 10.54 -20.92
N GLU A 342 -2.10 11.03 -21.94
CA GLU A 342 -1.67 12.17 -22.75
C GLU A 342 -2.12 13.54 -22.21
N LYS A 343 -3.05 13.56 -21.23
CA LYS A 343 -3.65 14.78 -20.71
C LYS A 343 -3.78 14.78 -19.20
N ILE A 344 -3.35 15.85 -18.55
CA ILE A 344 -3.71 16.18 -17.17
C ILE A 344 -5.11 16.80 -17.18
N ILE A 345 -6.09 16.15 -16.55
CA ILE A 345 -7.49 16.58 -16.51
C ILE A 345 -7.70 17.56 -15.36
N TYR A 346 -7.20 17.22 -14.17
CA TYR A 346 -7.28 18.03 -12.96
C TYR A 346 -6.01 17.93 -12.13
N GLU A 347 -5.75 18.96 -11.37
CA GLU A 347 -4.69 19.07 -10.34
C GLU A 347 -5.36 19.51 -9.02
N PHE A 348 -5.02 18.83 -7.92
CA PHE A 348 -5.57 19.05 -6.59
C PHE A 348 -4.49 19.40 -5.58
#